data_bb2c0e45ac561fdd83f9cb0b86bce04b
#
_entry.id   bb2c0e45ac561fdd83f9cb0b86bce04b
#
_cell.length_a   1.000
_cell.length_b   1.000
_cell.length_c   1.000
_cell.angle_alpha   90.00
_cell.angle_beta   90.00
_cell.angle_gamma   90.00
#
_symmetry.space_group_name_H-M   'P 1'
#
loop_
_entity.id
_entity.type
_entity.pdbx_description
1 polymer ?
#
loop_
_entity_poly.entity_id
_entity_poly.type
_entity_poly.pdbx_seq_one_letter_code
_entity_poly.pdbx_strand_id
1 'polypeptide(L)'
;MLKRALLLLAIPVFVLFLAAPQAECRSPGHLFEVYTGKASFYSDKFHGRKTANGERYNKKALTAAHRFLPLGTVVRVTNLSNGRHLLVRINDRGPIKKSWILDVSREAASRLNMIRRGIAPVQVEVVADKRGHPVQRGTAFFLKVGEVKNQREGEARVVALRKQARHAVLHTGKRRASQVSARLFTETTLYGETRSFVGLGPFFRYSDALKVCGKLGNSYPRADVVCIPTAVAMHD
;
A
#
# COMPACT_ATOMS: atom_id res chain seq x y z
N MET A 1 18.15 -16.94 -89.20
CA MET A 1 18.77 -16.31 -88.00
C MET A 1 17.67 -16.25 -86.89
N LEU A 2 17.75 -17.21 -85.97
CA LEU A 2 16.72 -17.42 -84.95
C LEU A 2 17.19 -16.76 -83.65
N LYS A 3 16.51 -15.70 -83.23
CA LYS A 3 16.70 -15.05 -81.92
C LYS A 3 15.89 -15.83 -80.87
N ARG A 4 16.56 -16.58 -80.01
CA ARG A 4 15.95 -17.22 -78.82
C ARG A 4 15.71 -16.13 -77.75
N ALA A 5 14.44 -15.84 -77.42
CA ALA A 5 14.08 -15.06 -76.28
C ALA A 5 14.09 -15.96 -75.03
N LEU A 6 14.93 -15.61 -74.06
CA LEU A 6 15.02 -16.26 -72.77
C LEU A 6 13.97 -15.65 -71.81
N LEU A 7 12.91 -16.43 -71.54
CA LEU A 7 11.83 -16.02 -70.63
C LEU A 7 12.29 -16.35 -69.19
N LEU A 8 12.69 -15.33 -68.42
CA LEU A 8 13.00 -15.48 -66.99
C LEU A 8 11.67 -15.52 -66.23
N LEU A 9 11.32 -16.71 -65.73
CA LEU A 9 10.25 -16.91 -64.79
C LEU A 9 10.68 -16.39 -63.41
N ALA A 10 10.19 -15.24 -62.99
CA ALA A 10 10.32 -14.76 -61.62
C ALA A 10 9.32 -15.52 -60.72
N ILE A 11 9.84 -16.40 -59.86
CA ILE A 11 9.04 -17.08 -58.83
C ILE A 11 8.90 -16.10 -57.65
N PRO A 12 7.67 -15.69 -57.27
CA PRO A 12 7.51 -14.89 -56.06
C PRO A 12 7.76 -15.77 -54.84
N VAL A 13 8.82 -15.47 -54.10
CA VAL A 13 9.05 -16.05 -52.76
C VAL A 13 8.00 -15.49 -51.82
N PHE A 14 6.96 -16.27 -51.59
CA PHE A 14 5.94 -15.99 -50.57
C PHE A 14 6.60 -16.29 -49.21
N VAL A 15 7.13 -15.25 -48.57
CA VAL A 15 7.61 -15.35 -47.18
C VAL A 15 6.42 -15.53 -46.30
N LEU A 16 6.13 -16.79 -45.95
CA LEU A 16 5.14 -17.15 -44.98
C LEU A 16 5.63 -16.68 -43.58
N PHE A 17 5.20 -15.50 -43.17
CA PHE A 17 5.40 -15.00 -41.82
C PHE A 17 4.59 -15.93 -40.89
N LEU A 18 5.21 -17.00 -40.41
CA LEU A 18 4.71 -17.77 -39.27
C LEU A 18 4.68 -16.81 -38.08
N ALA A 19 3.52 -16.21 -37.84
CA ALA A 19 3.24 -15.54 -36.57
C ALA A 19 3.40 -16.60 -35.46
N ALA A 20 4.56 -16.63 -34.83
CA ALA A 20 4.72 -17.38 -33.59
C ALA A 20 3.62 -16.90 -32.63
N PRO A 21 2.87 -17.80 -32.00
CA PRO A 21 1.93 -17.39 -30.97
C PRO A 21 2.76 -16.63 -29.94
N GLN A 22 2.49 -15.33 -29.82
CA GLN A 22 3.00 -14.55 -28.69
C GLN A 22 2.45 -15.27 -27.45
N ALA A 23 3.33 -16.04 -26.81
CA ALA A 23 3.07 -16.53 -25.48
C ALA A 23 2.78 -15.28 -24.64
N GLU A 24 1.49 -14.97 -24.47
CA GLU A 24 1.07 -14.04 -23.44
C GLU A 24 1.73 -14.57 -22.16
N CYS A 25 2.78 -13.89 -21.75
CA CYS A 25 3.35 -14.06 -20.43
C CYS A 25 2.21 -13.66 -19.47
N ARG A 26 1.33 -14.63 -19.18
CA ARG A 26 0.43 -14.55 -18.05
C ARG A 26 1.31 -14.35 -16.86
N SER A 27 1.51 -13.08 -16.51
CA SER A 27 2.06 -12.69 -15.23
C SER A 27 1.39 -13.58 -14.20
N PRO A 28 2.13 -14.20 -13.24
CA PRO A 28 1.52 -14.98 -12.18
C PRO A 28 0.52 -14.04 -11.49
N GLY A 29 -0.74 -14.25 -11.84
CA GLY A 29 -1.85 -13.38 -11.46
C GLY A 29 -1.93 -13.23 -9.95
N HIS A 30 -2.38 -12.08 -9.53
CA HIS A 30 -2.96 -11.71 -8.23
C HIS A 30 -2.07 -11.09 -7.15
N LEU A 31 -0.80 -10.74 -7.40
CA LEU A 31 -0.01 -10.09 -6.34
C LEU A 31 -0.10 -8.55 -6.34
N PHE A 32 -0.72 -7.94 -7.37
CA PHE A 32 -0.79 -6.48 -7.51
C PHE A 32 -2.17 -6.03 -8.00
N GLU A 33 -3.23 -6.55 -7.36
CA GLU A 33 -4.57 -6.12 -7.72
C GLU A 33 -4.80 -4.68 -7.27
N VAL A 34 -5.00 -3.81 -8.26
CA VAL A 34 -5.39 -2.42 -8.07
C VAL A 34 -6.84 -2.27 -8.50
N TYR A 35 -7.69 -1.84 -7.58
CA TYR A 35 -9.10 -1.59 -7.83
C TYR A 35 -9.36 -0.09 -7.79
N THR A 36 -10.18 0.39 -8.70
CA THR A 36 -10.65 1.78 -8.68
C THR A 36 -12.16 1.80 -8.56
N GLY A 37 -12.68 2.66 -7.71
CA GLY A 37 -14.12 2.76 -7.49
C GLY A 37 -14.49 3.76 -6.42
N LYS A 38 -15.71 3.66 -5.87
CA LYS A 38 -16.18 4.53 -4.79
C LYS A 38 -16.04 3.83 -3.45
N ALA A 39 -15.54 4.55 -2.44
CA ALA A 39 -15.57 4.13 -1.05
C ALA A 39 -16.55 4.98 -0.25
N SER A 40 -17.20 4.35 0.73
CA SER A 40 -17.91 5.01 1.81
C SER A 40 -17.29 4.66 3.16
N PHE A 41 -17.94 5.00 4.26
CA PHE A 41 -17.48 4.65 5.60
C PHE A 41 -18.63 4.25 6.52
N TYR A 42 -18.28 3.47 7.54
CA TYR A 42 -19.23 3.01 8.55
C TYR A 42 -19.81 4.15 9.37
N SER A 43 -21.12 4.11 9.58
CA SER A 43 -21.80 4.95 10.57
C SER A 43 -21.39 4.56 12.01
N ASP A 44 -21.39 5.53 12.92
CA ASP A 44 -21.04 5.33 14.33
C ASP A 44 -21.88 4.27 15.04
N LYS A 45 -23.12 4.03 14.58
CA LYS A 45 -24.03 2.99 15.11
C LYS A 45 -23.51 1.55 15.00
N PHE A 46 -22.49 1.33 14.16
CA PHE A 46 -21.87 0.00 14.01
C PHE A 46 -20.77 -0.25 15.04
N HIS A 47 -20.34 0.76 15.82
CA HIS A 47 -19.28 0.58 16.82
C HIS A 47 -19.65 -0.52 17.83
N GLY A 48 -18.71 -1.45 18.06
CA GLY A 48 -18.89 -2.62 18.92
C GLY A 48 -19.60 -3.82 18.28
N ARG A 49 -20.22 -3.70 17.09
CA ARG A 49 -20.83 -4.85 16.38
C ARG A 49 -19.75 -5.80 15.85
N LYS A 50 -20.08 -7.10 15.78
CA LYS A 50 -19.20 -8.10 15.19
C LYS A 50 -19.03 -7.86 13.68
N THR A 51 -17.80 -7.97 13.21
CA THR A 51 -17.41 -7.96 11.81
C THR A 51 -17.29 -9.40 11.29
N ALA A 52 -17.15 -9.59 9.98
CA ALA A 52 -17.10 -10.89 9.35
C ALA A 52 -15.90 -11.76 9.79
N ASN A 53 -14.81 -11.16 10.30
CA ASN A 53 -13.70 -11.91 10.87
C ASN A 53 -13.86 -12.22 12.37
N GLY A 54 -15.02 -11.88 12.97
CA GLY A 54 -15.34 -12.12 14.39
C GLY A 54 -14.89 -11.03 15.36
N GLU A 55 -14.09 -10.07 14.93
CA GLU A 55 -13.69 -8.92 15.74
C GLU A 55 -14.89 -7.98 15.99
N ARG A 56 -14.80 -7.13 17.00
CA ARG A 56 -15.74 -6.02 17.16
C ARG A 56 -15.27 -4.81 16.36
N TYR A 57 -16.16 -4.25 15.55
CA TYR A 57 -15.86 -3.02 14.81
C TYR A 57 -15.44 -1.90 15.76
N ASN A 58 -14.24 -1.39 15.56
CA ASN A 58 -13.73 -0.24 16.28
C ASN A 58 -13.60 0.94 15.31
N LYS A 59 -14.41 1.99 15.52
CA LYS A 59 -14.42 3.19 14.69
C LYS A 59 -13.08 3.95 14.67
N LYS A 60 -12.21 3.71 15.68
CA LYS A 60 -10.87 4.32 15.80
C LYS A 60 -9.77 3.45 15.18
N ALA A 61 -10.07 2.23 14.72
CA ALA A 61 -9.09 1.37 14.06
C ALA A 61 -9.03 1.64 12.56
N LEU A 62 -7.87 1.37 11.94
CA LEU A 62 -7.70 1.47 10.49
C LEU A 62 -8.12 0.14 9.83
N THR A 63 -9.41 -0.03 9.62
CA THR A 63 -10.01 -1.24 9.03
C THR A 63 -11.01 -0.88 7.94
N ALA A 64 -11.38 -1.88 7.14
CA ALA A 64 -12.37 -1.72 6.10
C ALA A 64 -13.12 -3.02 5.80
N ALA A 65 -14.29 -2.90 5.15
CA ALA A 65 -14.99 -3.99 4.50
C ALA A 65 -14.70 -4.03 3.00
N HIS A 66 -14.47 -5.22 2.48
CA HIS A 66 -14.39 -5.50 1.06
C HIS A 66 -15.12 -6.80 0.74
N ARG A 67 -15.76 -6.88 -0.47
CA ARG A 67 -16.60 -8.04 -0.78
C ARG A 67 -15.83 -9.36 -0.92
N PHE A 68 -14.66 -9.31 -1.55
CA PHE A 68 -13.96 -10.53 -2.00
C PHE A 68 -12.56 -10.69 -1.42
N LEU A 69 -11.83 -9.61 -1.11
CA LEU A 69 -10.47 -9.73 -0.58
C LEU A 69 -10.46 -10.59 0.69
N PRO A 70 -9.48 -11.50 0.85
CA PRO A 70 -9.36 -12.30 2.07
C PRO A 70 -9.37 -11.44 3.33
N LEU A 71 -10.08 -11.89 4.37
CA LEU A 71 -10.04 -11.21 5.68
C LEU A 71 -8.61 -11.27 6.23
N GLY A 72 -8.12 -10.13 6.74
CA GLY A 72 -6.72 -9.94 7.14
C GLY A 72 -5.83 -9.25 6.10
N THR A 73 -6.20 -9.25 4.81
CA THR A 73 -5.49 -8.53 3.75
C THR A 73 -5.31 -7.05 4.12
N VAL A 74 -4.12 -6.51 3.87
CA VAL A 74 -3.85 -5.08 4.05
C VAL A 74 -3.81 -4.39 2.70
N VAL A 75 -4.55 -3.31 2.59
CA VAL A 75 -4.62 -2.52 1.37
C VAL A 75 -4.19 -1.08 1.62
N ARG A 76 -3.53 -0.47 0.64
CA ARG A 76 -3.38 0.97 0.54
C ARG A 76 -4.65 1.53 -0.10
N VAL A 77 -5.28 2.47 0.57
CA VAL A 77 -6.43 3.20 0.04
C VAL A 77 -5.98 4.62 -0.24
N THR A 78 -6.12 5.06 -1.48
CA THR A 78 -5.80 6.42 -1.93
C THR A 78 -7.09 7.11 -2.34
N ASN A 79 -7.40 8.25 -1.72
CA ASN A 79 -8.49 9.12 -2.15
C ASN A 79 -8.04 9.92 -3.37
N LEU A 80 -8.60 9.61 -4.54
CA LEU A 80 -8.23 10.22 -5.81
C LEU A 80 -8.59 11.70 -5.93
N SER A 81 -9.46 12.22 -5.05
CA SER A 81 -9.83 13.64 -5.05
C SER A 81 -8.78 14.53 -4.39
N ASN A 82 -7.88 13.99 -3.57
CA ASN A 82 -6.93 14.79 -2.78
C ASN A 82 -5.56 14.13 -2.55
N GLY A 83 -5.31 12.94 -3.14
CA GLY A 83 -4.07 12.19 -3.06
C GLY A 83 -3.75 11.59 -1.66
N ARG A 84 -4.57 11.82 -0.64
CA ARG A 84 -4.34 11.25 0.68
C ARG A 84 -4.49 9.75 0.64
N HIS A 85 -3.57 9.04 1.29
CA HIS A 85 -3.60 7.59 1.35
C HIS A 85 -3.23 7.09 2.75
N LEU A 86 -3.64 5.87 3.04
CA LEU A 86 -3.27 5.14 4.25
C LEU A 86 -3.47 3.62 4.07
N LEU A 87 -2.92 2.84 4.98
CA LEU A 87 -3.12 1.40 5.01
C LEU A 87 -4.30 1.04 5.93
N VAL A 88 -5.18 0.18 5.43
CA VAL A 88 -6.27 -0.41 6.22
C VAL A 88 -6.24 -1.93 6.11
N ARG A 89 -6.67 -2.61 7.15
CA ARG A 89 -6.85 -4.07 7.14
C ARG A 89 -8.30 -4.43 6.84
N ILE A 90 -8.50 -5.36 5.92
CA ILE A 90 -9.82 -5.90 5.62
C ILE A 90 -10.24 -6.85 6.73
N ASN A 91 -11.28 -6.51 7.47
CA ASN A 91 -11.80 -7.32 8.56
C ASN A 91 -13.31 -7.61 8.46
N ASP A 92 -13.96 -7.06 7.42
CA ASP A 92 -15.40 -7.23 7.25
C ASP A 92 -15.80 -7.45 5.79
N ARG A 93 -17.07 -7.81 5.57
CA ARG A 93 -17.70 -8.00 4.28
C ARG A 93 -18.65 -6.86 3.95
N GLY A 94 -18.57 -6.38 2.73
CA GLY A 94 -19.29 -5.24 2.20
C GLY A 94 -18.48 -4.51 1.14
N PRO A 95 -18.94 -3.41 0.60
CA PRO A 95 -20.23 -2.74 0.81
C PRO A 95 -21.44 -3.56 0.33
N ILE A 96 -22.60 -3.33 0.93
CA ILE A 96 -23.89 -3.86 0.44
C ILE A 96 -24.23 -3.23 -0.91
N LYS A 97 -23.98 -1.93 -1.05
CA LYS A 97 -24.22 -1.21 -2.30
C LYS A 97 -23.22 -1.64 -3.37
N LYS A 98 -23.70 -2.31 -4.43
CA LYS A 98 -22.86 -2.93 -5.48
C LYS A 98 -21.95 -1.93 -6.22
N SER A 99 -22.34 -0.66 -6.34
CA SER A 99 -21.57 0.41 -7.01
C SER A 99 -20.39 0.94 -6.18
N TRP A 100 -20.22 0.50 -4.94
CA TRP A 100 -19.10 0.84 -4.07
C TRP A 100 -18.18 -0.37 -3.92
N ILE A 101 -16.88 -0.12 -3.73
CA ILE A 101 -15.89 -1.19 -3.62
C ILE A 101 -15.37 -1.37 -2.19
N LEU A 102 -15.50 -0.34 -1.34
CA LEU A 102 -14.92 -0.35 -0.01
C LEU A 102 -15.78 0.45 0.97
N ASP A 103 -15.94 -0.03 2.20
CA ASP A 103 -16.42 0.74 3.34
C ASP A 103 -15.30 0.83 4.36
N VAL A 104 -14.75 2.03 4.56
CA VAL A 104 -13.66 2.23 5.52
C VAL A 104 -14.17 2.59 6.89
N SER A 105 -13.36 2.39 7.93
CA SER A 105 -13.68 2.85 9.28
C SER A 105 -13.79 4.37 9.34
N ARG A 106 -14.43 4.90 10.42
CA ARG A 106 -14.55 6.35 10.61
C ARG A 106 -13.20 7.04 10.72
N GLU A 107 -12.24 6.44 11.42
CA GLU A 107 -10.88 6.96 11.54
C GLU A 107 -10.19 7.01 10.18
N ALA A 108 -10.29 5.94 9.40
CA ALA A 108 -9.72 5.91 8.05
C ALA A 108 -10.36 6.98 7.15
N ALA A 109 -11.69 7.14 7.21
CA ALA A 109 -12.40 8.18 6.46
C ALA A 109 -11.96 9.60 6.84
N SER A 110 -11.71 9.83 8.14
CA SER A 110 -11.19 11.11 8.64
C SER A 110 -9.80 11.42 8.07
N ARG A 111 -8.88 10.45 8.12
CA ARG A 111 -7.52 10.62 7.60
C ARG A 111 -7.50 10.78 6.08
N LEU A 112 -8.39 10.10 5.36
CA LEU A 112 -8.59 10.27 3.91
C LEU A 112 -9.30 11.59 3.55
N ASN A 113 -9.74 12.39 4.55
CA ASN A 113 -10.48 13.64 4.37
C ASN A 113 -11.76 13.45 3.53
N MET A 114 -12.52 12.38 3.80
CA MET A 114 -13.76 12.08 3.07
C MET A 114 -15.03 12.20 3.93
N ILE A 115 -14.95 12.48 5.23
CA ILE A 115 -16.10 12.53 6.14
C ILE A 115 -17.18 13.49 5.63
N ARG A 116 -16.81 14.71 5.24
CA ARG A 116 -17.78 15.73 4.81
C ARG A 116 -18.53 15.35 3.54
N ARG A 117 -17.86 14.64 2.61
CA ARG A 117 -18.47 14.19 1.35
C ARG A 117 -19.23 12.87 1.46
N GLY A 118 -18.98 12.08 2.50
CA GLY A 118 -19.59 10.77 2.70
C GLY A 118 -19.03 9.67 1.80
N ILE A 119 -18.72 10.01 0.54
CA ILE A 119 -18.24 9.10 -0.50
C ILE A 119 -17.05 9.76 -1.22
N ALA A 120 -16.04 8.94 -1.57
CA ALA A 120 -14.89 9.40 -2.35
C ALA A 120 -14.51 8.40 -3.44
N PRO A 121 -14.01 8.86 -4.60
CA PRO A 121 -13.33 7.99 -5.55
C PRO A 121 -12.00 7.55 -4.94
N VAL A 122 -11.74 6.24 -4.97
CA VAL A 122 -10.54 5.66 -4.36
C VAL A 122 -9.86 4.68 -5.30
N GLN A 123 -8.55 4.58 -5.14
CA GLN A 123 -7.74 3.47 -5.59
C GLN A 123 -7.42 2.59 -4.39
N VAL A 124 -7.55 1.29 -4.55
CA VAL A 124 -7.27 0.26 -3.54
C VAL A 124 -6.22 -0.67 -4.08
N GLU A 125 -5.08 -0.75 -3.42
CA GLU A 125 -3.93 -1.58 -3.81
C GLU A 125 -3.63 -2.58 -2.69
N VAL A 126 -3.52 -3.87 -3.01
CA VAL A 126 -3.13 -4.89 -2.04
C VAL A 126 -1.64 -4.78 -1.74
N VAL A 127 -1.27 -4.52 -0.48
CA VAL A 127 0.12 -4.37 -0.04
C VAL A 127 0.61 -5.48 0.88
N ALA A 128 -0.31 -6.19 1.53
CA ALA A 128 0.04 -7.37 2.32
C ALA A 128 -1.05 -8.46 2.25
N ASP A 129 -0.60 -9.71 2.42
CA ASP A 129 -1.46 -10.88 2.49
C ASP A 129 -2.30 -10.90 3.80
N LYS A 130 -3.16 -11.93 3.95
CA LYS A 130 -3.99 -12.13 5.15
C LYS A 130 -3.20 -12.34 6.45
N ARG A 131 -1.90 -12.64 6.37
CA ARG A 131 -0.99 -12.78 7.50
C ARG A 131 -0.21 -11.48 7.79
N GLY A 132 -0.42 -10.44 6.96
CA GLY A 132 0.24 -9.14 7.07
C GLY A 132 1.66 -9.11 6.52
N HIS A 133 2.07 -10.08 5.70
CA HIS A 133 3.35 -10.03 5.01
C HIS A 133 3.22 -9.21 3.73
N PRO A 134 4.21 -8.35 3.39
CA PRO A 134 4.22 -7.62 2.13
C PRO A 134 4.11 -8.57 0.95
N VAL A 135 3.25 -8.24 -0.02
CA VAL A 135 3.08 -9.06 -1.23
C VAL A 135 4.16 -8.78 -2.28
N GLN A 136 4.72 -7.58 -2.29
CA GLN A 136 5.82 -7.21 -3.18
C GLN A 136 7.17 -7.55 -2.56
N ARG A 137 8.01 -8.30 -3.30
CA ARG A 137 9.38 -8.58 -2.87
C ARG A 137 10.17 -7.29 -2.74
N GLY A 138 11.06 -7.23 -1.74
CA GLY A 138 11.89 -6.04 -1.50
C GLY A 138 11.13 -4.85 -0.90
N THR A 139 9.90 -5.04 -0.40
CA THR A 139 9.18 -4.03 0.36
C THR A 139 9.07 -4.40 1.84
N ALA A 140 8.91 -3.39 2.66
CA ALA A 140 8.67 -3.54 4.09
C ALA A 140 7.76 -2.42 4.62
N PHE A 141 7.25 -2.60 5.84
CA PHE A 141 6.49 -1.56 6.51
C PHE A 141 7.41 -0.62 7.28
N PHE A 142 7.06 0.64 7.27
CA PHE A 142 7.71 1.68 8.05
C PHE A 142 6.65 2.50 8.78
N LEU A 143 7.01 2.99 9.94
CA LEU A 143 6.19 3.92 10.70
C LEU A 143 6.58 5.34 10.28
N LYS A 144 5.75 6.02 9.48
CA LYS A 144 5.89 7.44 9.10
C LYS A 144 5.49 8.29 10.30
N VAL A 145 6.45 8.99 10.89
CA VAL A 145 6.25 9.67 12.17
C VAL A 145 5.90 11.15 12.00
N GLY A 146 6.39 11.78 10.93
CA GLY A 146 6.08 13.16 10.61
C GLY A 146 6.85 13.67 9.42
N GLU A 147 6.27 14.65 8.74
CA GLU A 147 6.91 15.37 7.66
C GLU A 147 7.94 16.35 8.22
N VAL A 148 8.99 16.63 7.45
CA VAL A 148 10.06 17.54 7.78
C VAL A 148 10.25 18.55 6.65
N LYS A 149 10.61 19.78 7.01
CA LYS A 149 10.76 20.88 6.05
C LYS A 149 12.14 20.92 5.41
N ASN A 150 13.14 20.39 6.09
CA ASN A 150 14.53 20.41 5.64
C ASN A 150 15.33 19.26 6.28
N GLN A 151 16.51 19.00 5.75
CA GLN A 151 17.39 17.93 6.17
C GLN A 151 17.80 18.04 7.65
N ARG A 152 18.18 19.24 8.12
CA ARG A 152 18.61 19.47 9.51
C ARG A 152 17.51 19.11 10.53
N GLU A 153 16.26 19.50 10.25
CA GLU A 153 15.10 19.10 11.05
C GLU A 153 14.91 17.56 11.02
N GLY A 154 15.07 16.95 9.83
CA GLY A 154 14.98 15.52 9.64
C GLY A 154 15.99 14.76 10.49
N GLU A 155 17.25 15.11 10.44
CA GLU A 155 18.33 14.49 11.21
C GLU A 155 18.11 14.61 12.72
N ALA A 156 17.72 15.78 13.22
CA ALA A 156 17.40 15.98 14.62
C ALA A 156 16.24 15.07 15.07
N ARG A 157 15.18 14.98 14.26
CA ARG A 157 14.03 14.09 14.55
C ARG A 157 14.40 12.60 14.47
N VAL A 158 15.29 12.20 13.56
CA VAL A 158 15.80 10.81 13.49
C VAL A 158 16.49 10.44 14.78
N VAL A 159 17.36 11.30 15.31
CA VAL A 159 18.06 11.06 16.60
C VAL A 159 17.06 10.92 17.76
N ALA A 160 16.08 11.83 17.83
CA ALA A 160 15.03 11.78 18.85
C ALA A 160 14.20 10.49 18.76
N LEU A 161 13.80 10.10 17.55
CA LEU A 161 13.02 8.90 17.33
C LEU A 161 13.81 7.63 17.66
N ARG A 162 15.11 7.56 17.32
CA ARG A 162 15.98 6.42 17.71
C ARG A 162 16.01 6.21 19.22
N LYS A 163 16.12 7.28 20.00
CA LYS A 163 16.11 7.22 21.46
C LYS A 163 14.78 6.68 22.01
N GLN A 164 13.66 7.19 21.52
CA GLN A 164 12.32 6.80 21.99
C GLN A 164 11.91 5.40 21.51
N ALA A 165 12.32 5.00 20.29
CA ALA A 165 11.94 3.72 19.70
C ALA A 165 12.65 2.52 20.33
N ARG A 166 13.81 2.68 21.00
CA ARG A 166 14.57 1.56 21.58
C ARG A 166 13.70 0.64 22.42
N HIS A 167 12.92 1.18 23.35
CA HIS A 167 12.05 0.38 24.22
C HIS A 167 10.84 -0.21 23.48
N ALA A 168 10.27 0.53 22.51
CA ALA A 168 9.11 0.07 21.75
C ALA A 168 9.45 -1.11 20.83
N VAL A 169 10.65 -1.11 20.23
CA VAL A 169 11.12 -2.10 19.24
C VAL A 169 11.59 -3.40 19.90
N LEU A 170 12.17 -3.38 21.11
CA LEU A 170 12.66 -4.57 21.80
C LEU A 170 11.62 -5.69 21.98
N HIS A 171 10.33 -5.34 21.94
CA HIS A 171 9.23 -6.29 22.05
C HIS A 171 8.78 -6.93 20.72
N THR A 172 9.41 -6.60 19.58
CA THR A 172 9.09 -7.17 18.26
C THR A 172 9.90 -8.43 17.90
N GLY A 173 10.74 -8.91 18.83
CA GLY A 173 11.62 -10.08 18.70
C GLY A 173 13.08 -9.72 18.57
N LYS A 174 13.94 -10.29 19.43
CA LYS A 174 15.35 -9.92 19.56
C LYS A 174 16.17 -9.93 18.27
N ARG A 175 15.94 -10.89 17.35
CA ARG A 175 16.68 -10.98 16.07
C ARG A 175 16.30 -9.93 15.03
N ARG A 176 15.07 -9.39 15.08
CA ARG A 176 14.56 -8.40 14.12
C ARG A 176 14.65 -6.97 14.64
N ALA A 177 14.73 -6.79 15.93
CA ALA A 177 14.84 -5.48 16.59
C ALA A 177 16.11 -4.72 16.18
N SER A 178 17.22 -5.44 15.93
CA SER A 178 18.50 -4.84 15.52
C SER A 178 18.47 -4.21 14.10
N GLN A 179 17.52 -4.60 13.26
CA GLN A 179 17.37 -4.07 11.91
C GLN A 179 16.45 -2.83 11.83
N VAL A 180 15.68 -2.58 12.89
CA VAL A 180 14.74 -1.45 12.94
C VAL A 180 15.49 -0.20 13.34
N SER A 181 15.52 0.79 12.45
CA SER A 181 16.16 2.07 12.70
C SER A 181 15.29 3.23 12.23
N ALA A 182 15.51 4.42 12.82
CA ALA A 182 14.89 5.63 12.32
C ALA A 182 15.74 6.22 11.19
N ARG A 183 15.10 6.67 10.11
CA ARG A 183 15.72 7.22 8.90
C ARG A 183 14.86 8.33 8.31
N LEU A 184 15.49 9.12 7.44
CA LEU A 184 14.81 10.08 6.59
C LEU A 184 14.39 9.39 5.28
N PHE A 185 13.17 9.67 4.83
CA PHE A 185 12.60 9.15 3.59
C PHE A 185 12.03 10.29 2.76
N THR A 186 12.00 10.07 1.46
CA THR A 186 11.37 10.98 0.51
C THR A 186 10.24 10.24 -0.21
N GLU A 187 9.08 10.88 -0.30
CA GLU A 187 7.90 10.38 -0.98
C GLU A 187 7.46 11.38 -2.05
N THR A 188 7.22 10.90 -3.27
CA THR A 188 6.62 11.71 -4.33
C THR A 188 5.13 11.44 -4.36
N THR A 189 4.31 12.48 -4.23
CA THR A 189 2.86 12.38 -4.27
C THR A 189 2.37 12.10 -5.69
N LEU A 190 1.10 11.71 -5.84
CA LEU A 190 0.45 11.52 -7.15
C LEU A 190 0.47 12.79 -8.02
N TYR A 191 0.66 13.97 -7.42
CA TYR A 191 0.71 15.26 -8.10
C TYR A 191 2.15 15.73 -8.35
N GLY A 192 3.16 14.85 -8.17
CA GLY A 192 4.57 15.15 -8.41
C GLY A 192 5.25 15.95 -7.28
N GLU A 193 4.56 16.28 -6.19
CA GLU A 193 5.18 16.94 -5.04
C GLU A 193 6.07 15.96 -4.28
N THR A 194 7.30 16.38 -3.99
CA THR A 194 8.24 15.60 -3.17
C THR A 194 8.19 16.09 -1.73
N ARG A 195 7.98 15.15 -0.80
CA ARG A 195 7.91 15.42 0.64
C ARG A 195 8.87 14.52 1.39
N SER A 196 9.57 15.07 2.36
CA SER A 196 10.47 14.31 3.22
C SER A 196 9.79 14.02 4.57
N PHE A 197 10.02 12.83 5.09
CA PHE A 197 9.48 12.41 6.38
C PHE A 197 10.46 11.53 7.15
N VAL A 198 10.33 11.51 8.47
CA VAL A 198 11.06 10.60 9.34
C VAL A 198 10.24 9.35 9.53
N GLY A 199 10.88 8.18 9.34
CA GLY A 199 10.25 6.89 9.54
C GLY A 199 11.11 5.94 10.36
N LEU A 200 10.45 4.96 10.97
CA LEU A 200 11.04 3.89 11.76
C LEU A 200 10.74 2.55 11.08
N GLY A 201 11.74 1.75 10.81
CA GLY A 201 11.62 0.43 10.17
C GLY A 201 12.98 -0.12 9.75
N PRO A 202 13.05 -1.20 8.97
CA PRO A 202 11.92 -1.93 8.36
C PRO A 202 11.20 -2.88 9.33
N PHE A 203 9.89 -3.05 9.13
CA PHE A 203 9.10 -4.11 9.73
C PHE A 203 8.64 -5.06 8.64
N PHE A 204 8.81 -6.37 8.83
CA PHE A 204 8.44 -7.39 7.83
C PHE A 204 7.03 -7.96 8.05
N ARG A 205 6.31 -7.43 9.04
CA ARG A 205 4.89 -7.73 9.30
C ARG A 205 4.16 -6.43 9.65
N TYR A 206 3.00 -6.25 9.05
CA TYR A 206 2.13 -5.11 9.34
C TYR A 206 1.76 -5.02 10.83
N SER A 207 1.48 -6.18 11.45
CA SER A 207 1.14 -6.25 12.88
C SER A 207 2.26 -5.75 13.79
N ASP A 208 3.52 -5.95 13.43
CA ASP A 208 4.66 -5.50 14.23
C ASP A 208 4.82 -3.98 14.13
N ALA A 209 4.65 -3.42 12.93
CA ALA A 209 4.61 -1.97 12.74
C ALA A 209 3.48 -1.33 13.54
N LEU A 210 2.26 -1.91 13.52
CA LEU A 210 1.12 -1.42 14.31
C LEU A 210 1.36 -1.46 15.82
N LYS A 211 1.98 -2.52 16.35
CA LYS A 211 2.32 -2.62 17.78
C LYS A 211 3.26 -1.49 18.21
N VAL A 212 4.27 -1.19 17.40
CA VAL A 212 5.20 -0.09 17.67
C VAL A 212 4.51 1.25 17.53
N CYS A 213 3.66 1.42 16.50
CA CYS A 213 2.84 2.61 16.32
C CYS A 213 1.98 2.89 17.57
N GLY A 214 1.29 1.88 18.10
CA GLY A 214 0.47 2.02 19.31
C GLY A 214 1.28 2.44 20.55
N LYS A 215 2.51 1.92 20.71
CA LYS A 215 3.41 2.28 21.83
C LYS A 215 3.96 3.70 21.72
N LEU A 216 4.17 4.18 20.51
CA LEU A 216 4.66 5.53 20.24
C LEU A 216 3.53 6.56 20.10
N GLY A 217 2.27 6.13 20.10
CA GLY A 217 1.10 6.96 19.81
C GLY A 217 0.95 8.22 20.67
N ASN A 218 1.37 8.18 21.93
CA ASN A 218 1.37 9.37 22.80
C ASN A 218 2.37 10.42 22.33
N SER A 219 3.54 10.00 21.83
CA SER A 219 4.58 10.92 21.33
C SER A 219 4.35 11.32 19.87
N TYR A 220 3.70 10.45 19.09
CA TYR A 220 3.47 10.63 17.66
C TYR A 220 2.01 10.28 17.27
N PRO A 221 1.04 11.11 17.64
CA PRO A 221 -0.39 10.79 17.45
C PRO A 221 -0.83 10.75 15.98
N ARG A 222 -0.02 11.29 15.08
CA ARG A 222 -0.25 11.30 13.62
C ARG A 222 0.61 10.30 12.85
N ALA A 223 1.26 9.35 13.58
CA ALA A 223 2.07 8.34 12.92
C ALA A 223 1.20 7.36 12.11
N ASP A 224 1.64 7.06 10.90
CA ASP A 224 0.99 6.13 9.98
C ASP A 224 1.95 5.02 9.57
N VAL A 225 1.41 3.81 9.34
CA VAL A 225 2.18 2.71 8.76
C VAL A 225 2.12 2.81 7.24
N VAL A 226 3.28 2.84 6.59
CA VAL A 226 3.43 2.85 5.13
C VAL A 226 4.18 1.59 4.67
N CYS A 227 3.94 1.15 3.43
CA CYS A 227 4.68 0.07 2.80
C CYS A 227 5.51 0.66 1.66
N ILE A 228 6.83 0.53 1.74
CA ILE A 228 7.78 1.12 0.78
C ILE A 228 8.88 0.12 0.42
N PRO A 229 9.56 0.28 -0.75
CA PRO A 229 10.71 -0.52 -1.12
C PRO A 229 11.85 -0.41 -0.10
N THR A 230 12.45 -1.55 0.28
CA THR A 230 13.58 -1.57 1.23
C THR A 230 14.82 -0.91 0.64
N ALA A 231 15.01 -0.94 -0.68
CA ALA A 231 16.11 -0.28 -1.37
C ALA A 231 16.10 1.25 -1.16
N VAL A 232 14.90 1.88 -1.19
CA VAL A 232 14.76 3.32 -0.90
C VAL A 232 15.11 3.65 0.55
N ALA A 233 14.96 2.67 1.43
CA ALA A 233 15.24 2.81 2.87
C ALA A 233 16.69 2.53 3.25
N MET A 234 17.53 2.06 2.32
CA MET A 234 18.92 1.65 2.58
C MET A 234 19.97 2.64 2.06
N HIS A 235 19.55 3.73 1.40
CA HIS A 235 20.48 4.80 1.06
C HIS A 235 20.67 5.71 2.27
N ASP A 236 21.82 5.53 2.94
CA ASP A 236 22.37 6.44 3.93
C ASP A 236 23.03 7.64 3.26
#